data_49754b151a07aa797cf86b4bcb2570ac
#
_entry.id   49754b151a07aa797cf86b4bcb2570ac
#
_cell.length_a   1.000
_cell.length_b   1.000
_cell.length_c   1.000
_cell.angle_alpha   90.00
_cell.angle_beta   90.00
_cell.angle_gamma   90.00
#
_symmetry.space_group_name_H-M   'P 1'
#
loop_
_entity.id
_entity.type
_entity.pdbx_description
1 polymer ?
#
loop_
_entity_poly.entity_id
_entity_poly.type
_entity_poly.pdbx_seq_one_letter_code
_entity_poly.pdbx_strand_id
1 'polypeptide(L)'
;FLRPLGLRLPVFVNEKFGMFIHFNMPSFVDEDWPDPDMPAETFYPKKLDCNQWAEAALSAGMKFGCLTTKHHSGYCIWDTKTTGYNVMNSPLKRDVVREYVDAFRKKGLDVMLYYSILDTHHRLRPGFINRNHIDLIKNQLKELLTNYGPISALIIDGWDAPWSRISYEEVPFDDIYHFIKQLQPNCLVMDLNSAKYPQDALFYTDIKSFEQNAGQHISKDTNRMPALSCLPLNSSWFWKSNFPTTDVKSPEWIVNDMYEYAKKQ
;
A
#
# COMPACT_ATOMS: atom_id res chain seq x y z
N PHE A 1 17.73 16.97 -8.91
CA PHE A 1 16.52 17.77 -9.02
C PHE A 1 15.76 17.64 -7.72
N LEU A 2 15.73 18.72 -6.91
CA LEU A 2 14.83 18.79 -5.76
C LEU A 2 13.41 18.86 -6.31
N ARG A 3 12.62 17.79 -6.13
CA ARG A 3 11.20 17.80 -6.45
C ARG A 3 10.49 18.76 -5.49
N PRO A 4 9.56 19.62 -5.94
CA PRO A 4 8.79 20.44 -5.03
C PRO A 4 7.93 19.51 -4.15
N LEU A 5 8.38 19.27 -2.94
CA LEU A 5 7.62 18.58 -1.91
C LEU A 5 6.47 19.52 -1.55
N GLY A 6 5.26 19.17 -1.95
CA GLY A 6 4.06 19.99 -1.71
C GLY A 6 3.77 20.21 -0.23
N LEU A 7 2.81 21.08 0.06
CA LEU A 7 2.35 21.41 1.44
C LEU A 7 1.93 20.19 2.28
N ARG A 8 1.68 19.03 1.64
CA ARG A 8 1.22 17.81 2.30
C ARG A 8 2.32 17.10 3.09
N LEU A 9 3.58 17.15 2.65
CA LEU A 9 4.66 16.42 3.32
C LEU A 9 4.82 16.78 4.80
N PRO A 10 4.85 18.08 5.20
CA PRO A 10 4.96 18.44 6.62
C PRO A 10 3.80 17.92 7.46
N VAL A 11 2.58 17.89 6.89
CA VAL A 11 1.39 17.36 7.58
C VAL A 11 1.56 15.85 7.81
N PHE A 12 1.89 15.10 6.76
CA PHE A 12 2.05 13.65 6.80
C PHE A 12 3.15 13.21 7.78
N VAL A 13 4.30 13.89 7.78
CA VAL A 13 5.41 13.59 8.71
C VAL A 13 4.99 13.74 10.16
N ASN A 14 4.03 14.63 10.47
CA ASN A 14 3.52 14.83 11.82
C ASN A 14 2.46 13.81 12.25
N GLU A 15 1.91 13.00 11.34
CA GLU A 15 0.93 11.96 11.67
C GLU A 15 1.54 10.79 12.44
N LYS A 16 2.80 10.46 12.21
CA LYS A 16 3.66 9.51 12.93
C LYS A 16 3.21 8.05 12.98
N PHE A 17 1.91 7.76 13.12
CA PHE A 17 1.42 6.42 13.40
C PHE A 17 0.14 6.12 12.62
N GLY A 18 0.10 4.96 11.95
CA GLY A 18 -1.04 4.54 11.13
C GLY A 18 -1.20 3.04 11.04
N MET A 19 -2.28 2.61 10.39
CA MET A 19 -2.65 1.21 10.19
C MET A 19 -2.43 0.82 8.74
N PHE A 20 -1.61 -0.19 8.49
CA PHE A 20 -1.49 -0.81 7.17
C PHE A 20 -2.36 -2.07 7.11
N ILE A 21 -3.37 -2.07 6.27
CA ILE A 21 -4.39 -3.14 6.17
C ILE A 21 -4.08 -3.99 4.95
N HIS A 22 -3.55 -5.20 5.19
CA HIS A 22 -3.35 -6.21 4.15
C HIS A 22 -4.60 -7.08 4.05
N PHE A 23 -5.50 -6.71 3.13
CA PHE A 23 -6.77 -7.38 2.91
C PHE A 23 -6.99 -7.56 1.40
N ASN A 24 -6.67 -8.73 0.88
CA ASN A 24 -6.76 -9.05 -0.55
C ASN A 24 -6.84 -10.58 -0.72
N MET A 25 -6.77 -11.09 -1.95
CA MET A 25 -6.88 -12.51 -2.29
C MET A 25 -6.03 -13.45 -1.40
N PRO A 26 -4.78 -13.13 -1.02
CA PRO A 26 -3.97 -13.99 -0.15
C PRO A 26 -4.64 -14.41 1.16
N SER A 27 -5.46 -13.54 1.75
CA SER A 27 -6.20 -13.85 3.00
C SER A 27 -7.27 -14.94 2.84
N PHE A 28 -7.63 -15.33 1.63
CA PHE A 28 -8.70 -16.28 1.34
C PHE A 28 -8.20 -17.64 0.82
N VAL A 29 -6.88 -17.74 0.60
CA VAL A 29 -6.23 -18.96 0.09
C VAL A 29 -5.09 -19.43 0.99
N ASP A 30 -4.80 -18.73 2.08
CA ASP A 30 -3.70 -19.01 3.02
C ASP A 30 -2.30 -19.00 2.37
N GLU A 31 -2.16 -18.31 1.24
CA GLU A 31 -0.92 -18.23 0.47
C GLU A 31 -0.57 -16.77 0.17
N ASP A 32 0.71 -16.41 0.31
CA ASP A 32 1.17 -15.03 -0.02
C ASP A 32 1.17 -14.78 -1.55
N TRP A 33 1.28 -15.84 -2.32
CA TRP A 33 1.30 -15.85 -3.79
C TRP A 33 0.18 -16.72 -4.36
N PRO A 34 -1.06 -16.23 -4.43
CA PRO A 34 -2.18 -16.96 -5.01
C PRO A 34 -1.93 -17.35 -6.46
N ASP A 35 -2.55 -18.46 -6.89
CA ASP A 35 -2.56 -18.83 -8.31
C ASP A 35 -3.04 -17.64 -9.16
N PRO A 36 -2.30 -17.25 -10.21
CA PRO A 36 -2.70 -16.17 -11.12
C PRO A 36 -4.08 -16.33 -11.76
N ASP A 37 -4.54 -17.55 -11.90
CA ASP A 37 -5.82 -17.89 -12.52
C ASP A 37 -6.91 -18.19 -11.46
N MET A 38 -6.67 -17.82 -10.17
CA MET A 38 -7.63 -17.97 -9.09
C MET A 38 -8.93 -17.25 -9.43
N PRO A 39 -10.11 -17.91 -9.30
CA PRO A 39 -11.40 -17.26 -9.56
C PRO A 39 -11.66 -16.05 -8.65
N ALA A 40 -12.25 -15.00 -9.20
CA ALA A 40 -12.63 -13.81 -8.42
C ALA A 40 -13.58 -14.13 -7.26
N GLU A 41 -14.39 -15.17 -7.41
CA GLU A 41 -15.36 -15.68 -6.44
C GLU A 41 -14.70 -16.22 -5.16
N THR A 42 -13.40 -16.54 -5.19
CA THR A 42 -12.63 -16.97 -4.02
C THR A 42 -12.57 -15.87 -2.95
N PHE A 43 -12.60 -14.61 -3.37
CA PHE A 43 -12.65 -13.47 -2.45
C PHE A 43 -14.05 -13.30 -1.87
N TYR A 44 -14.28 -13.87 -0.68
CA TYR A 44 -15.59 -13.86 -0.04
C TYR A 44 -15.51 -13.56 1.46
N PRO A 45 -15.27 -12.32 1.88
CA PRO A 45 -15.35 -11.92 3.28
C PRO A 45 -16.79 -11.96 3.79
N LYS A 46 -17.03 -12.72 4.87
CA LYS A 46 -18.37 -12.88 5.46
C LYS A 46 -18.75 -11.73 6.38
N LYS A 47 -17.77 -11.02 6.95
CA LYS A 47 -18.00 -10.01 8.01
C LYS A 47 -17.14 -8.76 7.74
N LEU A 48 -17.13 -8.25 6.50
CA LEU A 48 -16.44 -7.03 6.18
C LEU A 48 -17.10 -5.84 6.88
N ASP A 49 -16.34 -5.12 7.69
CA ASP A 49 -16.75 -3.89 8.36
C ASP A 49 -15.59 -2.90 8.45
N CYS A 50 -15.52 -1.99 7.49
CA CYS A 50 -14.48 -0.95 7.45
C CYS A 50 -14.65 0.10 8.56
N ASN A 51 -15.86 0.26 9.13
CA ASN A 51 -16.03 1.13 10.30
C ASN A 51 -15.31 0.57 11.52
N GLN A 52 -15.35 -0.76 11.72
CA GLN A 52 -14.61 -1.41 12.79
C GLN A 52 -13.09 -1.19 12.63
N TRP A 53 -12.55 -1.23 11.40
CA TRP A 53 -11.14 -0.93 11.16
C TRP A 53 -10.79 0.51 11.54
N ALA A 54 -11.63 1.47 11.11
CA ALA A 54 -11.42 2.89 11.43
C ALA A 54 -11.54 3.16 12.94
N GLU A 55 -12.47 2.51 13.64
CA GLU A 55 -12.61 2.59 15.09
C GLU A 55 -11.40 2.03 15.83
N ALA A 56 -10.90 0.88 15.40
CA ALA A 56 -9.67 0.29 15.95
C ALA A 56 -8.46 1.21 15.75
N ALA A 57 -8.28 1.77 14.55
CA ALA A 57 -7.21 2.72 14.28
C ALA A 57 -7.31 3.97 15.17
N LEU A 58 -8.50 4.56 15.26
CA LEU A 58 -8.74 5.75 16.08
C LEU A 58 -8.49 5.47 17.57
N SER A 59 -8.95 4.33 18.09
CA SER A 59 -8.76 3.93 19.49
C SER A 59 -7.29 3.73 19.85
N ALA A 60 -6.47 3.32 18.90
CA ALA A 60 -5.02 3.20 19.03
C ALA A 60 -4.27 4.53 18.87
N GLY A 61 -4.96 5.65 18.65
CA GLY A 61 -4.35 6.97 18.42
C GLY A 61 -3.73 7.15 17.04
N MET A 62 -4.00 6.25 16.11
CA MET A 62 -3.53 6.33 14.72
C MET A 62 -4.14 7.52 13.99
N LYS A 63 -3.45 8.03 12.98
CA LYS A 63 -3.84 9.22 12.21
C LYS A 63 -4.20 8.93 10.76
N PHE A 64 -3.80 7.78 10.25
CA PHE A 64 -4.08 7.35 8.87
C PHE A 64 -4.26 5.85 8.77
N GLY A 65 -4.87 5.43 7.67
CA GLY A 65 -4.89 4.04 7.22
C GLY A 65 -4.28 3.91 5.83
N CYS A 66 -3.76 2.73 5.51
CA CYS A 66 -3.32 2.34 4.17
C CYS A 66 -3.92 0.97 3.83
N LEU A 67 -4.66 0.88 2.72
CA LEU A 67 -5.31 -0.36 2.28
C LEU A 67 -4.65 -0.91 1.03
N THR A 68 -4.39 -2.23 0.99
CA THR A 68 -3.92 -2.94 -0.21
C THR A 68 -5.04 -3.03 -1.26
N THR A 69 -5.16 -2.02 -2.12
CA THR A 69 -6.22 -1.98 -3.16
C THR A 69 -6.02 -3.06 -4.22
N LYS A 70 -4.78 -3.30 -4.62
CA LYS A 70 -4.33 -4.41 -5.47
C LYS A 70 -2.96 -4.88 -5.01
N HIS A 71 -2.85 -6.18 -4.69
CA HIS A 71 -1.58 -6.84 -4.39
C HIS A 71 -1.03 -7.57 -5.63
N HIS A 72 0.06 -8.31 -5.50
CA HIS A 72 0.78 -8.96 -6.60
C HIS A 72 -0.05 -9.97 -7.42
N SER A 73 -1.15 -10.49 -6.85
CA SER A 73 -2.08 -11.36 -7.58
C SER A 73 -2.87 -10.63 -8.68
N GLY A 74 -2.90 -9.29 -8.66
CA GLY A 74 -3.67 -8.49 -9.63
C GLY A 74 -5.15 -8.31 -9.27
N TYR A 75 -5.62 -8.89 -8.16
CA TYR A 75 -7.01 -8.78 -7.75
C TYR A 75 -7.33 -7.39 -7.21
N CYS A 76 -8.33 -6.75 -7.82
CA CYS A 76 -8.76 -5.39 -7.49
C CYS A 76 -9.94 -5.41 -6.53
N ILE A 77 -9.80 -4.83 -5.33
CA ILE A 77 -10.89 -4.79 -4.33
C ILE A 77 -11.77 -3.53 -4.44
N TRP A 78 -11.84 -2.92 -5.62
CA TRP A 78 -12.74 -1.81 -5.96
C TRP A 78 -13.51 -2.09 -7.25
N ASP A 79 -14.53 -1.27 -7.54
CA ASP A 79 -15.33 -1.34 -8.76
C ASP A 79 -14.54 -0.83 -9.99
N THR A 80 -13.48 -1.55 -10.34
CA THR A 80 -12.68 -1.22 -11.52
C THR A 80 -13.39 -1.60 -12.81
N LYS A 81 -13.19 -0.79 -13.84
CA LYS A 81 -13.64 -1.07 -15.22
C LYS A 81 -12.52 -1.61 -16.11
N THR A 82 -11.30 -1.76 -15.55
CA THR A 82 -10.10 -2.14 -16.31
C THR A 82 -9.92 -3.64 -16.44
N THR A 83 -10.51 -4.43 -15.55
CA THR A 83 -10.41 -5.90 -15.54
C THR A 83 -11.63 -6.53 -14.90
N GLY A 84 -11.96 -7.76 -15.33
CA GLY A 84 -12.96 -8.60 -14.66
C GLY A 84 -12.45 -9.24 -13.35
N TYR A 85 -11.15 -9.21 -13.09
CA TYR A 85 -10.56 -9.78 -11.87
C TYR A 85 -10.67 -8.80 -10.70
N ASN A 86 -11.91 -8.63 -10.24
CA ASN A 86 -12.24 -7.63 -9.22
C ASN A 86 -13.38 -8.08 -8.30
N VAL A 87 -13.55 -7.33 -7.22
CA VAL A 87 -14.52 -7.61 -6.16
C VAL A 87 -15.98 -7.59 -6.61
N MET A 88 -16.34 -6.87 -7.67
CA MET A 88 -17.72 -6.82 -8.18
C MET A 88 -18.12 -8.14 -8.85
N ASN A 89 -17.17 -8.95 -9.26
CA ASN A 89 -17.35 -10.30 -9.77
C ASN A 89 -17.23 -11.39 -8.70
N SER A 90 -16.97 -11.01 -7.44
CA SER A 90 -17.04 -11.92 -6.29
C SER A 90 -18.45 -11.98 -5.69
N PRO A 91 -18.74 -12.95 -4.80
CA PRO A 91 -20.01 -12.98 -4.07
C PRO A 91 -20.25 -11.76 -3.18
N LEU A 92 -19.20 -11.04 -2.79
CA LEU A 92 -19.29 -9.83 -1.97
C LEU A 92 -20.01 -8.69 -2.72
N LYS A 93 -19.63 -8.42 -3.99
CA LYS A 93 -20.21 -7.36 -4.83
C LYS A 93 -20.28 -5.99 -4.16
N ARG A 94 -19.27 -5.64 -3.38
CA ARG A 94 -19.15 -4.37 -2.67
C ARG A 94 -17.77 -3.76 -2.95
N ASP A 95 -17.72 -2.47 -3.19
CA ASP A 95 -16.47 -1.72 -3.37
C ASP A 95 -15.80 -1.49 -2.01
N VAL A 96 -14.82 -2.34 -1.70
CA VAL A 96 -14.11 -2.31 -0.41
C VAL A 96 -13.30 -1.02 -0.24
N VAL A 97 -12.73 -0.49 -1.34
CA VAL A 97 -11.99 0.78 -1.30
C VAL A 97 -12.92 1.93 -0.94
N ARG A 98 -14.13 1.97 -1.50
CA ARG A 98 -15.14 2.98 -1.16
C ARG A 98 -15.50 2.92 0.33
N GLU A 99 -15.80 1.73 0.83
CA GLU A 99 -16.18 1.55 2.23
C GLU A 99 -15.05 1.93 3.20
N TYR A 100 -13.82 1.55 2.87
CA TYR A 100 -12.63 1.93 3.63
C TYR A 100 -12.43 3.46 3.67
N VAL A 101 -12.47 4.10 2.51
CA VAL A 101 -12.27 5.55 2.39
C VAL A 101 -13.33 6.32 3.17
N ASP A 102 -14.59 5.94 3.04
CA ASP A 102 -15.71 6.60 3.70
C ASP A 102 -15.63 6.42 5.24
N ALA A 103 -15.30 5.20 5.71
CA ALA A 103 -15.16 4.89 7.13
C ALA A 103 -14.02 5.68 7.79
N PHE A 104 -12.84 5.70 7.16
CA PHE A 104 -11.67 6.40 7.71
C PHE A 104 -11.88 7.91 7.73
N ARG A 105 -12.36 8.50 6.65
CA ARG A 105 -12.66 9.95 6.60
C ARG A 105 -13.73 10.37 7.59
N LYS A 106 -14.78 9.57 7.77
CA LYS A 106 -15.81 9.83 8.78
C LYS A 106 -15.26 9.96 10.20
N LYS A 107 -14.14 9.28 10.48
CA LYS A 107 -13.43 9.33 11.77
C LYS A 107 -12.30 10.39 11.79
N GLY A 108 -12.14 11.17 10.73
CA GLY A 108 -11.07 12.18 10.63
C GLY A 108 -9.67 11.58 10.42
N LEU A 109 -9.59 10.33 9.95
CA LEU A 109 -8.34 9.66 9.63
C LEU A 109 -7.98 9.92 8.17
N ASP A 110 -6.70 10.13 7.92
CA ASP A 110 -6.18 10.25 6.55
C ASP A 110 -6.19 8.92 5.82
N VAL A 111 -6.37 9.01 4.50
CA VAL A 111 -6.51 7.85 3.62
C VAL A 111 -5.28 7.72 2.74
N MET A 112 -4.58 6.60 2.89
CA MET A 112 -3.54 6.14 1.98
C MET A 112 -4.00 4.88 1.26
N LEU A 113 -3.45 4.65 0.07
CA LEU A 113 -3.68 3.43 -0.71
C LEU A 113 -2.34 2.76 -1.03
N TYR A 114 -2.36 1.44 -1.10
CA TYR A 114 -1.26 0.64 -1.62
C TYR A 114 -1.67 0.04 -2.97
N TYR A 115 -0.74 0.02 -3.90
CA TYR A 115 -0.92 -0.54 -5.23
C TYR A 115 0.34 -1.27 -5.69
N SER A 116 0.21 -2.51 -6.12
CA SER A 116 1.32 -3.25 -6.73
C SER A 116 1.36 -3.07 -8.24
N ILE A 117 2.54 -2.73 -8.79
CA ILE A 117 2.77 -2.78 -10.24
C ILE A 117 3.03 -4.20 -10.73
N LEU A 118 3.52 -5.12 -9.87
CA LEU A 118 3.54 -6.53 -10.19
C LEU A 118 2.11 -7.06 -10.23
N ASP A 119 1.77 -7.80 -11.26
CA ASP A 119 0.43 -8.33 -11.47
C ASP A 119 0.52 -9.67 -12.18
N THR A 120 0.45 -10.74 -11.39
CA THR A 120 0.64 -12.09 -11.90
C THR A 120 -0.54 -12.55 -12.77
N HIS A 121 -1.77 -12.08 -12.48
CA HIS A 121 -2.95 -12.41 -13.27
C HIS A 121 -2.86 -11.85 -14.69
N HIS A 122 -2.49 -10.58 -14.83
CA HIS A 122 -2.33 -9.94 -16.15
C HIS A 122 -0.95 -10.18 -16.78
N ARG A 123 -0.12 -11.08 -16.20
CA ARG A 123 1.24 -11.40 -16.68
C ARG A 123 2.17 -10.20 -16.74
N LEU A 124 1.92 -9.18 -15.95
CA LEU A 124 2.77 -8.01 -15.79
C LEU A 124 3.94 -8.39 -14.89
N ARG A 125 5.05 -8.79 -15.51
CA ARG A 125 6.28 -9.27 -14.88
C ARG A 125 7.50 -8.95 -15.74
N PRO A 126 8.71 -8.97 -15.19
CA PRO A 126 9.94 -8.60 -15.92
C PRO A 126 10.09 -9.32 -17.26
N GLY A 127 10.53 -8.60 -18.28
CA GLY A 127 10.72 -9.13 -19.64
C GLY A 127 9.44 -9.33 -20.47
N PHE A 128 8.26 -9.12 -19.87
CA PHE A 128 6.95 -9.25 -20.55
C PHE A 128 6.14 -7.96 -20.53
N ILE A 129 6.67 -6.90 -19.94
CA ILE A 129 5.97 -5.63 -19.80
C ILE A 129 5.90 -4.95 -21.17
N ASN A 130 4.71 -4.47 -21.51
CA ASN A 130 4.43 -3.77 -22.76
C ASN A 130 3.51 -2.57 -22.51
N ARG A 131 3.18 -1.83 -23.56
CA ARG A 131 2.37 -0.62 -23.45
C ARG A 131 0.99 -0.87 -22.82
N ASN A 132 0.34 -1.99 -23.15
CA ASN A 132 -0.98 -2.30 -22.57
C ASN A 132 -0.90 -2.47 -21.04
N HIS A 133 0.20 -3.00 -20.52
CA HIS A 133 0.44 -3.10 -19.08
C HIS A 133 0.61 -1.71 -18.43
N ILE A 134 1.34 -0.81 -19.09
CA ILE A 134 1.48 0.58 -18.60
C ILE A 134 0.14 1.30 -18.62
N ASP A 135 -0.64 1.13 -19.68
CA ASP A 135 -1.98 1.70 -19.81
C ASP A 135 -2.93 1.10 -18.75
N LEU A 136 -2.85 -0.18 -18.45
CA LEU A 136 -3.59 -0.84 -17.35
C LEU A 136 -3.27 -0.19 -16.01
N ILE A 137 -1.97 -0.05 -15.66
CA ILE A 137 -1.53 0.62 -14.44
C ILE A 137 -2.10 2.04 -14.36
N LYS A 138 -1.93 2.84 -15.41
CA LYS A 138 -2.41 4.22 -15.44
C LYS A 138 -3.93 4.33 -15.30
N ASN A 139 -4.68 3.46 -15.98
CA ASN A 139 -6.14 3.46 -15.89
C ASN A 139 -6.61 3.07 -14.48
N GLN A 140 -6.01 2.07 -13.86
CA GLN A 140 -6.29 1.69 -12.48
C GLN A 140 -5.95 2.81 -11.49
N LEU A 141 -4.78 3.42 -11.61
CA LEU A 141 -4.39 4.56 -10.78
C LEU A 141 -5.33 5.77 -11.00
N LYS A 142 -5.77 6.00 -12.24
CA LYS A 142 -6.76 7.05 -12.53
C LYS A 142 -8.07 6.81 -11.78
N GLU A 143 -8.61 5.59 -11.81
CA GLU A 143 -9.81 5.25 -11.04
C GLU A 143 -9.61 5.52 -9.54
N LEU A 144 -8.51 5.02 -8.95
CA LEU A 144 -8.22 5.18 -7.52
C LEU A 144 -8.04 6.65 -7.12
N LEU A 145 -7.48 7.49 -7.99
CA LEU A 145 -7.19 8.89 -7.70
C LEU A 145 -8.31 9.86 -8.13
N THR A 146 -9.33 9.41 -8.86
CA THR A 146 -10.43 10.29 -9.27
C THR A 146 -11.77 9.92 -8.65
N ASN A 147 -11.99 8.66 -8.26
CA ASN A 147 -13.29 8.20 -7.80
C ASN A 147 -13.46 8.27 -6.28
N TYR A 148 -12.38 8.39 -5.51
CA TYR A 148 -12.41 8.24 -4.04
C TYR A 148 -12.05 9.54 -3.29
N GLY A 149 -11.98 10.69 -3.99
CA GLY A 149 -11.61 11.98 -3.41
C GLY A 149 -10.11 12.06 -3.05
N PRO A 150 -9.71 12.99 -2.17
CA PRO A 150 -8.30 13.22 -1.87
C PRO A 150 -7.63 12.00 -1.24
N ILE A 151 -6.49 11.58 -1.79
CA ILE A 151 -5.64 10.50 -1.26
C ILE A 151 -4.36 11.14 -0.72
N SER A 152 -4.05 10.89 0.56
CA SER A 152 -2.90 11.51 1.23
C SER A 152 -1.57 10.99 0.69
N ALA A 153 -1.48 9.68 0.49
CA ALA A 153 -0.31 9.04 -0.08
C ALA A 153 -0.69 7.76 -0.84
N LEU A 154 0.12 7.42 -1.83
CA LEU A 154 0.04 6.18 -2.58
C LEU A 154 1.36 5.43 -2.43
N ILE A 155 1.33 4.26 -1.78
CA ILE A 155 2.46 3.34 -1.72
C ILE A 155 2.38 2.45 -2.96
N ILE A 156 3.45 2.46 -3.75
CA ILE A 156 3.58 1.61 -4.94
C ILE A 156 4.65 0.57 -4.64
N ASP A 157 4.30 -0.69 -4.87
CA ASP A 157 5.16 -1.83 -4.65
C ASP A 157 5.48 -2.54 -5.97
N GLY A 158 6.63 -3.20 -6.02
CA GLY A 158 7.07 -4.05 -7.11
C GLY A 158 8.25 -3.50 -7.90
N TRP A 159 8.61 -2.21 -7.83
CA TRP A 159 9.84 -1.76 -8.46
C TRP A 159 11.06 -2.35 -7.76
N ASP A 160 11.92 -2.96 -8.58
CA ASP A 160 13.25 -3.44 -8.22
C ASP A 160 13.31 -4.21 -6.87
N ALA A 161 12.20 -4.85 -6.51
CA ALA A 161 12.12 -5.77 -5.40
C ALA A 161 12.73 -7.12 -5.78
N PRO A 162 13.35 -7.85 -4.84
CA PRO A 162 13.94 -9.16 -5.13
C PRO A 162 12.96 -10.18 -5.74
N TRP A 163 11.69 -10.07 -5.41
CA TRP A 163 10.62 -10.96 -5.88
C TRP A 163 9.97 -10.51 -7.18
N SER A 164 9.96 -9.22 -7.51
CA SER A 164 9.34 -8.69 -8.74
C SER A 164 10.34 -8.45 -9.85
N ARG A 165 11.51 -7.87 -9.52
CA ARG A 165 12.59 -7.49 -10.44
C ARG A 165 12.17 -6.54 -11.57
N ILE A 166 11.02 -5.87 -11.45
CA ILE A 166 10.58 -4.87 -12.42
C ILE A 166 11.45 -3.63 -12.28
N SER A 167 12.14 -3.24 -13.35
CA SER A 167 12.99 -2.06 -13.31
C SER A 167 12.19 -0.75 -13.41
N TYR A 168 12.83 0.37 -13.03
CA TYR A 168 12.23 1.70 -13.16
C TYR A 168 12.11 2.17 -14.62
N GLU A 169 12.74 1.46 -15.56
CA GLU A 169 12.67 1.69 -17.00
C GLU A 169 11.54 0.86 -17.63
N GLU A 170 11.35 -0.41 -17.21
CA GLU A 170 10.28 -1.27 -17.73
C GLU A 170 8.88 -0.72 -17.38
N VAL A 171 8.71 -0.25 -16.14
CA VAL A 171 7.57 0.58 -15.72
C VAL A 171 8.12 1.95 -15.37
N PRO A 172 8.08 2.93 -16.29
CA PRO A 172 8.78 4.20 -16.11
C PRO A 172 8.27 4.96 -14.88
N PHE A 173 9.10 5.03 -13.82
CA PHE A 173 8.73 5.67 -12.57
C PHE A 173 8.32 7.12 -12.78
N ASP A 174 9.12 7.90 -13.50
CA ASP A 174 8.85 9.33 -13.70
C ASP A 174 7.53 9.57 -14.44
N ASP A 175 7.18 8.71 -15.39
CA ASP A 175 5.91 8.79 -16.12
C ASP A 175 4.72 8.50 -15.19
N ILE A 176 4.80 7.45 -14.37
CA ILE A 176 3.77 7.12 -13.37
C ILE A 176 3.69 8.23 -12.31
N TYR A 177 4.83 8.70 -11.80
CA TYR A 177 4.90 9.77 -10.82
C TYR A 177 4.21 11.04 -11.31
N HIS A 178 4.58 11.53 -12.49
CA HIS A 178 3.98 12.74 -13.07
C HIS A 178 2.48 12.55 -13.35
N PHE A 179 2.08 11.37 -13.80
CA PHE A 179 0.67 11.05 -13.99
C PHE A 179 -0.14 11.16 -12.68
N ILE A 180 0.39 10.60 -11.58
CA ILE A 180 -0.25 10.72 -10.26
C ILE A 180 -0.33 12.19 -9.84
N LYS A 181 0.76 12.95 -9.98
CA LYS A 181 0.80 14.38 -9.60
C LYS A 181 -0.12 15.26 -10.45
N GLN A 182 -0.37 14.90 -11.70
CA GLN A 182 -1.37 15.57 -12.53
C GLN A 182 -2.80 15.36 -12.03
N LEU A 183 -3.11 14.15 -11.54
CA LEU A 183 -4.44 13.83 -11.00
C LEU A 183 -4.63 14.40 -9.59
N GLN A 184 -3.63 14.24 -8.73
CA GLN A 184 -3.64 14.74 -7.35
C GLN A 184 -2.25 15.31 -6.98
N PRO A 185 -2.01 16.61 -7.13
CA PRO A 185 -0.69 17.24 -6.86
C PRO A 185 -0.19 17.03 -5.43
N ASN A 186 -1.11 16.92 -4.48
CA ASN A 186 -0.81 16.76 -3.06
C ASN A 186 -0.68 15.30 -2.61
N CYS A 187 -0.99 14.32 -3.45
CA CYS A 187 -0.79 12.91 -3.11
C CYS A 187 0.73 12.61 -3.05
N LEU A 188 1.20 12.10 -1.92
CA LEU A 188 2.58 11.63 -1.80
C LEU A 188 2.74 10.29 -2.51
N VAL A 189 3.81 10.16 -3.28
CA VAL A 189 4.14 8.92 -4.01
C VAL A 189 5.30 8.24 -3.31
N MET A 190 5.09 7.02 -2.86
CA MET A 190 6.06 6.25 -2.08
C MET A 190 6.38 4.95 -2.82
N ASP A 191 7.64 4.75 -3.17
CA ASP A 191 8.12 3.43 -3.60
C ASP A 191 8.47 2.61 -2.35
N LEU A 192 7.82 1.46 -2.19
CA LEU A 192 8.03 0.59 -1.02
C LEU A 192 9.46 0.05 -0.93
N ASN A 193 10.19 -0.02 -2.04
CA ASN A 193 11.55 -0.55 -2.13
C ASN A 193 12.65 0.53 -2.16
N SER A 194 12.33 1.76 -1.80
CA SER A 194 13.26 2.90 -1.85
C SER A 194 14.38 2.86 -0.79
N ALA A 195 14.29 1.99 0.21
CA ALA A 195 15.28 1.88 1.31
C ALA A 195 16.70 1.56 0.85
N LYS A 196 16.88 0.91 -0.30
CA LYS A 196 18.18 0.55 -0.86
C LYS A 196 19.02 1.75 -1.33
N TYR A 197 18.40 2.91 -1.53
CA TYR A 197 19.09 4.13 -1.92
C TYR A 197 19.68 4.85 -0.71
N PRO A 198 20.70 5.71 -0.88
CA PRO A 198 21.31 6.47 0.22
C PRO A 198 20.27 7.18 1.08
N GLN A 199 20.49 7.22 2.40
CA GLN A 199 19.54 7.79 3.36
C GLN A 199 19.36 9.31 3.23
N ASP A 200 20.31 10.00 2.63
CA ASP A 200 20.31 11.45 2.43
C ASP A 200 19.73 11.90 1.08
N ALA A 201 19.15 10.97 0.31
CA ALA A 201 18.57 11.25 -0.99
C ALA A 201 17.21 10.56 -1.21
N LEU A 202 16.28 11.26 -1.87
CA LEU A 202 15.00 10.73 -2.30
C LEU A 202 15.07 10.38 -3.80
N PHE A 203 15.34 9.09 -4.09
CA PHE A 203 15.24 8.55 -5.43
C PHE A 203 13.94 7.78 -5.56
N TYR A 204 13.18 8.03 -6.62
CA TYR A 204 11.96 7.31 -6.96
C TYR A 204 10.87 7.32 -5.87
N THR A 205 10.87 8.32 -4.97
CA THR A 205 9.91 8.40 -3.87
C THR A 205 9.84 9.82 -3.31
N ASP A 206 8.69 10.20 -2.74
CA ASP A 206 8.56 11.42 -1.93
C ASP A 206 8.93 11.16 -0.45
N ILE A 207 8.75 9.93 0.02
CA ILE A 207 9.09 9.47 1.36
C ILE A 207 9.76 8.11 1.25
N LYS A 208 10.86 7.88 1.97
CA LYS A 208 11.50 6.57 2.02
C LYS A 208 10.65 5.56 2.76
N SER A 209 10.54 4.36 2.21
CA SER A 209 9.84 3.25 2.85
C SER A 209 10.81 2.17 3.26
N PHE A 210 10.60 1.64 4.48
CA PHE A 210 11.42 0.58 5.07
C PHE A 210 10.51 -0.57 5.50
N GLU A 211 10.59 -1.68 4.78
CA GLU A 211 9.88 -2.91 5.10
C GLU A 211 10.73 -3.75 6.07
N GLN A 212 10.44 -3.67 7.36
CA GLN A 212 11.28 -4.21 8.42
C GLN A 212 11.47 -5.73 8.31
N ASN A 213 10.41 -6.48 8.00
CA ASN A 213 10.49 -7.93 7.87
C ASN A 213 11.17 -8.41 6.57
N ALA A 214 11.37 -7.52 5.60
CA ALA A 214 12.20 -7.79 4.41
C ALA A 214 13.68 -7.42 4.62
N GLY A 215 14.08 -7.15 5.86
CA GLY A 215 15.47 -6.77 6.20
C GLY A 215 15.82 -5.31 5.93
N GLN A 216 14.84 -4.48 5.61
CA GLN A 216 15.01 -3.06 5.37
C GLN A 216 14.88 -2.30 6.70
N HIS A 217 15.95 -2.27 7.47
CA HIS A 217 15.96 -1.62 8.78
C HIS A 217 16.23 -0.12 8.66
N ILE A 218 15.37 0.67 9.28
CA ILE A 218 15.62 2.09 9.44
C ILE A 218 16.72 2.31 10.47
N SER A 219 17.63 3.28 10.22
CA SER A 219 18.66 3.62 11.18
C SER A 219 18.04 4.16 12.47
N LYS A 220 18.66 3.84 13.63
CA LYS A 220 18.33 4.46 14.93
C LYS A 220 18.84 5.89 15.02
N ASP A 221 19.75 6.29 14.14
CA ASP A 221 20.19 7.67 14.04
C ASP A 221 19.13 8.53 13.34
N THR A 222 19.15 9.82 13.61
CA THR A 222 18.22 10.75 12.98
C THR A 222 18.39 10.74 11.47
N ASN A 223 17.33 10.42 10.74
CA ASN A 223 17.32 10.56 9.29
C ASN A 223 17.11 12.02 8.89
N ARG A 224 17.76 12.42 7.81
CA ARG A 224 17.61 13.77 7.24
C ARG A 224 16.42 13.89 6.30
N MET A 225 15.89 12.75 5.85
CA MET A 225 14.80 12.69 4.89
C MET A 225 13.58 12.02 5.51
N PRO A 226 12.36 12.41 5.12
CA PRO A 226 11.15 11.76 5.59
C PRO A 226 11.17 10.26 5.31
N ALA A 227 10.77 9.47 6.30
CA ALA A 227 10.76 8.02 6.20
C ALA A 227 9.51 7.42 6.83
N LEU A 228 9.07 6.29 6.27
CA LEU A 228 8.03 5.43 6.80
C LEU A 228 8.60 4.04 7.04
N SER A 229 8.36 3.50 8.22
CA SER A 229 8.68 2.10 8.54
C SER A 229 7.39 1.31 8.66
N CYS A 230 7.33 0.16 8.02
CA CYS A 230 6.19 -0.74 8.12
C CYS A 230 6.63 -2.16 8.49
N LEU A 231 5.76 -2.85 9.21
CA LEU A 231 5.97 -4.22 9.66
C LEU A 231 4.64 -4.88 10.00
N PRO A 232 4.52 -6.21 9.87
CA PRO A 232 3.33 -6.91 10.31
C PRO A 232 3.27 -6.99 11.85
N LEU A 233 2.07 -6.95 12.40
CA LEU A 233 1.85 -7.16 13.85
C LEU A 233 2.05 -8.61 14.28
N ASN A 234 1.95 -9.53 13.34
CA ASN A 234 2.24 -10.97 13.52
C ASN A 234 3.42 -11.40 12.62
N SER A 235 3.50 -12.66 12.26
CA SER A 235 4.59 -13.21 11.43
C SER A 235 4.41 -12.98 9.93
N SER A 236 3.26 -12.48 9.45
CA SER A 236 2.96 -12.29 8.03
C SER A 236 2.15 -11.03 7.76
N TRP A 237 2.20 -10.54 6.51
CA TRP A 237 1.40 -9.41 6.05
C TRP A 237 -0.09 -9.75 5.97
N PHE A 238 -0.43 -10.89 5.39
CA PHE A 238 -1.81 -11.34 5.29
C PHE A 238 -2.17 -12.29 6.43
N TRP A 239 -3.41 -12.20 6.89
CA TRP A 239 -3.96 -13.18 7.80
C TRP A 239 -4.02 -14.56 7.14
N LYS A 240 -3.72 -15.61 7.91
CA LYS A 240 -3.83 -17.02 7.50
C LYS A 240 -4.63 -17.80 8.54
N SER A 241 -5.39 -18.80 8.07
CA SER A 241 -6.28 -19.59 8.95
C SER A 241 -5.55 -20.35 10.06
N ASN A 242 -4.27 -20.66 9.87
CA ASN A 242 -3.42 -21.36 10.84
C ASN A 242 -2.68 -20.43 11.82
N PHE A 243 -2.86 -19.11 11.72
CA PHE A 243 -2.22 -18.19 12.65
C PHE A 243 -2.92 -18.21 14.00
N PRO A 244 -2.21 -18.41 15.11
CA PRO A 244 -2.76 -18.21 16.42
C PRO A 244 -3.13 -16.74 16.62
N THR A 245 -4.28 -16.48 17.20
CA THR A 245 -4.73 -15.12 17.53
C THR A 245 -3.85 -14.45 18.60
N THR A 246 -2.98 -15.21 19.24
CA THR A 246 -2.06 -14.79 20.30
C THR A 246 -0.66 -14.42 19.78
N ASP A 247 -0.37 -14.64 18.49
CA ASP A 247 0.95 -14.36 17.90
C ASP A 247 1.05 -12.90 17.41
N VAL A 248 0.57 -11.97 18.23
CA VAL A 248 0.63 -10.55 17.95
C VAL A 248 1.71 -9.92 18.81
N LYS A 249 2.53 -9.05 18.22
CA LYS A 249 3.55 -8.28 18.95
C LYS A 249 2.94 -7.50 20.10
N SER A 250 3.61 -7.50 21.26
CA SER A 250 3.10 -6.84 22.46
C SER A 250 3.07 -5.31 22.31
N PRO A 251 2.22 -4.62 23.07
CA PRO A 251 2.24 -3.15 23.11
C PRO A 251 3.61 -2.58 23.48
N GLU A 252 4.34 -3.23 24.39
CA GLU A 252 5.69 -2.83 24.81
C GLU A 252 6.67 -2.92 23.64
N TRP A 253 6.56 -3.97 22.83
CA TRP A 253 7.38 -4.12 21.63
C TRP A 253 7.08 -3.00 20.62
N ILE A 254 5.80 -2.70 20.39
CA ILE A 254 5.39 -1.62 19.48
C ILE A 254 5.96 -0.28 19.95
N VAL A 255 5.87 0.02 21.25
CA VAL A 255 6.39 1.28 21.81
C VAL A 255 7.91 1.34 21.68
N ASN A 256 8.64 0.27 22.04
CA ASN A 256 10.08 0.29 22.09
C ASN A 256 10.75 0.19 20.72
N ASP A 257 10.17 -0.57 19.80
CA ASP A 257 10.77 -0.86 18.50
C ASP A 257 10.20 0.00 17.35
N MET A 258 8.94 0.44 17.43
CA MET A 258 8.33 1.29 16.41
C MET A 258 8.33 2.78 16.77
N TYR A 259 7.82 3.11 17.94
CA TYR A 259 7.64 4.50 18.33
C TYR A 259 8.97 5.23 18.53
N GLU A 260 9.99 4.55 19.03
CA GLU A 260 11.33 5.13 19.15
C GLU A 260 11.96 5.44 17.80
N TYR A 261 11.65 4.66 16.76
CA TYR A 261 12.04 5.01 15.40
C TYR A 261 11.28 6.24 14.89
N ALA A 262 9.96 6.31 15.10
CA ALA A 262 9.14 7.42 14.65
C ALA A 262 9.53 8.78 15.25
N LYS A 263 10.12 8.80 16.46
CA LYS A 263 10.63 10.03 17.07
C LYS A 263 11.84 10.60 16.36
N LYS A 264 12.56 9.80 15.59
CA LYS A 264 13.83 10.15 14.95
C LYS A 264 13.69 10.47 13.47
N GLN A 265 12.46 10.38 12.93
CA GLN A 265 12.13 10.60 11.52
C GLN A 265 11.61 12.00 11.24
#